data_eec17bb9016aacac8c98f70332e545d6
#
_entry.id   eec17bb9016aacac8c98f70332e545d6
#
_cell.length_a   1.000
_cell.length_b   1.000
_cell.length_c   1.000
_cell.angle_alpha   90.00
_cell.angle_beta   90.00
_cell.angle_gamma   90.00
#
_symmetry.space_group_name_H-M   'P 1'
#
loop_
_entity.id
_entity.type
_entity.pdbx_description
1 polymer ?
#
loop_
_entity_poly.entity_id
_entity_poly.type
_entity_poly.pdbx_seq_one_letter_code
_entity_poly.pdbx_strand_id
1 'polypeptide(L)'
;MKTTNSITAKVKRIIKKGYSFYGNPHYTLILETPTGTEMQCKTAVNGSIGYGLTNYLNKYGIFTYHETKKGTIILDFATDAE
;
A
#
# COMPACT_ATOMS: atom_id res chain seq x y z
N MET A 1 -2.74 -19.34 -8.11
CA MET A 1 -3.43 -18.81 -6.92
C MET A 1 -2.58 -17.73 -6.27
N LYS A 2 -3.18 -16.60 -5.96
CA LYS A 2 -2.46 -15.52 -5.29
C LYS A 2 -2.37 -15.77 -3.79
N THR A 3 -1.22 -15.48 -3.23
CA THR A 3 -1.04 -15.49 -1.78
C THR A 3 -1.21 -14.07 -1.28
N THR A 4 -2.11 -13.89 -0.32
CA THR A 4 -2.37 -12.59 0.27
C THR A 4 -1.67 -12.51 1.61
N ASN A 5 -0.96 -11.40 1.85
CA ASN A 5 -0.21 -11.17 3.08
C ASN A 5 -0.69 -9.90 3.74
N SER A 6 -0.40 -9.77 5.03
CA SER A 6 -0.72 -8.55 5.78
C SER A 6 0.52 -8.06 6.49
N ILE A 7 0.62 -6.74 6.65
CA ILE A 7 1.73 -6.14 7.37
C ILE A 7 1.25 -4.88 8.08
N THR A 8 1.74 -4.67 9.30
CA THR A 8 1.48 -3.43 10.03
C THR A 8 2.53 -2.41 9.63
N ALA A 9 2.09 -1.28 9.13
CA ALA A 9 3.01 -0.26 8.63
C ALA A 9 2.30 1.08 8.53
N LYS A 10 3.08 2.12 8.27
CA LYS A 10 2.52 3.44 7.95
C LYS A 10 3.16 3.91 6.65
N VAL A 11 2.51 4.86 5.99
CA VAL A 11 3.05 5.45 4.77
C VAL A 11 4.16 6.41 5.16
N LYS A 12 5.40 6.09 4.79
CA LYS A 12 6.52 6.97 5.06
C LYS A 12 6.52 8.15 4.10
N ARG A 13 6.34 7.86 2.81
CA ARG A 13 6.24 8.92 1.81
C ARG A 13 5.66 8.34 0.53
N ILE A 14 5.10 9.23 -0.28
CA ILE A 14 4.57 8.91 -1.59
C ILE A 14 5.59 9.36 -2.62
N ILE A 15 6.07 8.42 -3.44
CA ILE A 15 7.07 8.72 -4.47
C ILE A 15 6.41 9.27 -5.72
N LYS A 16 5.29 8.66 -6.12
CA LYS A 16 4.62 9.04 -7.34
C LYS A 16 3.14 8.85 -7.16
N LYS A 17 2.33 9.75 -7.71
CA LYS A 17 0.89 9.57 -7.66
C LYS A 17 0.28 9.87 -9.03
N GLY A 18 -0.84 9.21 -9.32
CA GLY A 18 -1.54 9.36 -10.56
C GLY A 18 -2.85 8.61 -10.47
N TYR A 19 -3.38 8.25 -11.62
CA TYR A 19 -4.63 7.50 -11.67
C TYR A 19 -4.42 6.24 -12.51
N SER A 20 -5.05 5.15 -12.10
CA SER A 20 -4.98 3.91 -12.84
C SER A 20 -5.87 3.99 -14.07
N PHE A 21 -5.77 2.98 -14.92
CA PHE A 21 -6.65 2.85 -16.08
C PHE A 21 -8.13 2.87 -15.67
N TYR A 22 -8.42 2.42 -14.45
CA TYR A 22 -9.79 2.37 -13.94
C TYR A 22 -10.22 3.67 -13.25
N GLY A 23 -9.37 4.70 -13.24
CA GLY A 23 -9.71 5.97 -12.63
C GLY A 23 -9.49 6.05 -11.13
N ASN A 24 -8.91 5.02 -10.52
CA ASN A 24 -8.62 5.03 -9.09
C ASN A 24 -7.28 5.70 -8.82
N PRO A 25 -7.14 6.41 -7.69
CA PRO A 25 -5.82 6.94 -7.32
C PRO A 25 -4.81 5.79 -7.25
N HIS A 26 -3.68 5.98 -7.90
CA HIS A 26 -2.64 4.95 -7.98
C HIS A 26 -1.32 5.54 -7.53
N TYR A 27 -0.79 5.05 -6.42
CA TYR A 27 0.41 5.59 -5.81
C TYR A 27 1.56 4.59 -5.83
N THR A 28 2.77 5.12 -5.99
CA THR A 28 4.00 4.39 -5.65
C THR A 28 4.50 5.03 -4.38
N LEU A 29 4.73 4.24 -3.36
CA LEU A 29 4.99 4.75 -2.02
C LEU A 29 5.95 3.86 -1.26
N ILE A 30 6.42 4.37 -0.12
CA ILE A 30 7.24 3.58 0.79
C ILE A 30 6.47 3.43 2.10
N LEU A 31 6.29 2.17 2.52
CA LEU A 31 5.76 1.84 3.83
C LEU A 31 6.90 1.64 4.81
N GLU A 32 6.65 2.00 6.06
CA GLU A 32 7.61 1.79 7.14
C GLU A 32 6.95 0.99 8.24
N THR A 33 7.57 -0.14 8.61
CA THR A 33 7.07 -0.96 9.72
C THR A 33 7.48 -0.35 11.04
N PRO A 34 6.88 -0.80 12.18
CA PRO A 34 7.28 -0.30 13.49
C PRO A 34 8.75 -0.54 13.83
N THR A 35 9.39 -1.51 13.17
CA THR A 35 10.81 -1.78 13.40
C THR A 35 11.72 -0.94 12.51
N GLY A 36 11.14 -0.09 11.65
CA GLY A 36 11.93 0.78 10.79
C GLY A 36 12.25 0.21 9.42
N THR A 37 11.73 -0.97 9.10
CA THR A 37 11.94 -1.57 7.78
C THR A 37 11.09 -0.84 6.75
N GLU A 38 11.70 -0.51 5.61
CA GLU A 38 11.00 0.19 4.52
C GLU A 38 10.72 -0.75 3.37
N MET A 39 9.55 -0.58 2.76
CA MET A 39 9.13 -1.38 1.61
C MET A 39 8.56 -0.46 0.54
N GLN A 40 9.05 -0.59 -0.68
CA GLN A 40 8.46 0.15 -1.81
C GLN A 40 7.29 -0.65 -2.36
N CYS A 41 6.15 0.00 -2.48
CA CYS A 41 4.89 -0.65 -2.86
C CYS A 41 4.13 0.21 -3.85
N LYS A 42 3.13 -0.40 -4.50
CA LYS A 42 2.18 0.32 -5.34
C LYS A 42 0.77 -0.05 -4.89
N THR A 43 -0.18 0.87 -5.09
CA THR A 43 -1.58 0.55 -4.80
C THR A 43 -2.18 -0.26 -5.95
N ALA A 44 -3.17 -1.08 -5.63
CA ALA A 44 -3.84 -1.89 -6.65
C ALA A 44 -4.61 -0.98 -7.62
N VAL A 45 -4.51 -1.28 -8.93
CA VAL A 45 -5.11 -0.42 -9.95
C VAL A 45 -6.63 -0.51 -9.98
N ASN A 46 -7.18 -1.63 -9.55
CA ASN A 46 -8.63 -1.85 -9.57
C ASN A 46 -9.25 -1.78 -8.18
N GLY A 47 -8.50 -1.26 -7.20
CA GLY A 47 -9.00 -1.16 -5.84
C GLY A 47 -9.16 0.29 -5.41
N SER A 48 -9.74 0.48 -4.26
CA SER A 48 -10.01 1.81 -3.72
C SER A 48 -9.04 2.22 -2.62
N ILE A 49 -7.98 1.45 -2.40
CA ILE A 49 -7.05 1.73 -1.31
C ILE A 49 -6.45 3.13 -1.41
N GLY A 50 -6.23 3.62 -2.63
CA GLY A 50 -5.63 4.94 -2.81
C GLY A 50 -6.45 6.08 -2.24
N TYR A 51 -7.76 5.90 -2.12
CA TYR A 51 -8.62 6.96 -1.59
C TYR A 51 -8.39 7.21 -0.11
N GLY A 52 -7.98 6.18 0.65
CA GLY A 52 -7.75 6.32 2.07
C GLY A 52 -6.29 6.25 2.48
N LEU A 53 -5.39 6.22 1.52
CA LEU A 53 -3.98 5.98 1.81
C LEU A 53 -3.37 7.05 2.71
N THR A 54 -3.76 8.30 2.53
CA THR A 54 -3.19 9.40 3.30
C THR A 54 -3.56 9.35 4.77
N ASN A 55 -4.58 8.57 5.14
CA ASN A 55 -4.93 8.39 6.55
C ASN A 55 -3.82 7.71 7.33
N TYR A 56 -2.88 7.06 6.65
CA TYR A 56 -1.82 6.30 7.29
C TYR A 56 -0.46 6.98 7.18
N LEU A 57 -0.43 8.27 6.87
CA LEU A 57 0.82 9.02 6.83
C LEU A 57 1.44 9.18 8.21
N ASN A 58 0.61 9.29 9.24
CA ASN A 58 1.09 9.50 10.61
C ASN A 58 0.58 8.46 11.59
N LYS A 59 0.01 7.38 11.08
CA LYS A 59 -0.42 6.30 11.99
C LYS A 59 -0.27 4.97 11.28
N TYR A 60 -0.11 3.93 12.08
CA TYR A 60 0.04 2.59 11.56
C TYR A 60 -1.31 2.00 11.18
N GLY A 61 -1.31 1.25 10.10
CA GLY A 61 -2.46 0.49 9.67
C GLY A 61 -2.04 -0.91 9.30
N ILE A 62 -2.99 -1.79 9.04
CA ILE A 62 -2.72 -3.13 8.55
C ILE A 62 -2.99 -3.11 7.05
N PHE A 63 -1.93 -3.35 6.27
CA PHE A 63 -2.02 -3.35 4.82
C PHE A 63 -2.04 -4.78 4.31
N THR A 64 -3.06 -5.11 3.52
CA THR A 64 -3.14 -6.40 2.85
C THR A 64 -2.55 -6.23 1.47
N TYR A 65 -1.62 -7.11 1.13
CA TYR A 65 -0.89 -6.98 -0.13
C TYR A 65 -0.62 -8.35 -0.75
N HIS A 66 -0.25 -8.32 -2.01
CA HIS A 66 0.26 -9.50 -2.70
C HIS A 66 1.48 -9.10 -3.50
N GLU A 67 2.30 -10.08 -3.83
CA GLU A 67 3.51 -9.86 -4.60
C GLU A 67 3.33 -10.40 -6.00
N THR A 68 3.72 -9.61 -7.02
CA THR A 68 3.63 -10.04 -8.40
C THR A 68 4.79 -10.97 -8.74
N LYS A 69 4.73 -11.59 -9.92
CA LYS A 69 5.82 -12.45 -10.38
C LYS A 69 7.14 -11.72 -10.49
N LYS A 70 7.09 -10.41 -10.68
CA LYS A 70 8.30 -9.59 -10.78
C LYS A 70 8.81 -9.12 -9.43
N GLY A 71 8.14 -9.49 -8.35
CA GLY A 71 8.53 -9.09 -7.01
C GLY A 71 7.98 -7.75 -6.57
N THR A 72 7.05 -7.18 -7.32
CA THR A 72 6.43 -5.91 -6.94
C THR A 72 5.34 -6.14 -5.91
N ILE A 73 5.36 -5.34 -4.85
CA ILE A 73 4.36 -5.41 -3.78
C ILE A 73 3.18 -4.53 -4.16
N ILE A 74 2.00 -5.12 -4.22
CA ILE A 74 0.77 -4.42 -4.58
C ILE A 74 -0.15 -4.40 -3.36
N LEU A 75 -0.50 -3.21 -2.89
CA LEU A 75 -1.38 -3.05 -1.75
C LEU A 75 -2.83 -3.17 -2.19
N ASP A 76 -3.56 -4.09 -1.57
CA ASP A 76 -4.95 -4.36 -1.95
C ASP A 76 -5.93 -3.54 -1.12
N PHE A 77 -5.73 -3.49 0.19
CA PHE A 77 -6.54 -2.61 1.03
C PHE A 77 -5.84 -2.42 2.39
N ALA A 78 -6.37 -1.47 3.17
CA ALA A 78 -5.80 -1.14 4.47
C ALA A 78 -6.91 -0.93 5.48
N THR A 79 -6.61 -1.27 6.73
CA THR A 79 -7.51 -1.02 7.86
C THR A 79 -6.69 -0.44 9.00
N ASP A 80 -7.36 0.13 10.01
CA ASP A 80 -6.66 0.66 11.17
C ASP A 80 -5.98 -0.47 11.95
N ALA A 81 -4.80 -0.17 12.48
CA ALA A 81 -4.01 -1.19 13.17
C ALA A 81 -4.52 -1.48 14.58
N GLU A 82 -5.40 -0.66 15.13
CA GLU A 82 -5.70 -0.83 16.47
C GLU A 82 -6.82 -1.53 16.97
#